data_77ff7e1c3555cce25cc27cbcc04722c3
#
_entry.id   77ff7e1c3555cce25cc27cbcc04722c3
#
_cell.length_a   1.000
_cell.length_b   1.000
_cell.length_c   1.000
_cell.angle_alpha   90.00
_cell.angle_beta   90.00
_cell.angle_gamma   90.00
#
_symmetry.space_group_name_H-M   'P 1'
#
loop_
_entity.id
_entity.type
_entity.pdbx_description
1 polymer ?
#
loop_
_entity_poly.entity_id
_entity_poly.type
_entity_poly.pdbx_seq_one_letter_code
_entity_poly.pdbx_strand_id
1 'polypeptide(L)'
;MHSKYFFGFLFLFMSLQIDAVPLFDSHLHYTEENAQHFNPQAVIHLLDENIIPYAVITGIPSSHMDELYHLAPERIIPILGTYRHGVDKLTWAKDKNLIAYLENELKRGYWRGIGELHIFSADRHSTVFKQVIVLASKWQLPLLIHGDPAVIDKLYEIAPSQPIIWAHAGTYPYPDLISDYLQRYPNLSIDVSMRDERIAPNGIINDDWYELFVTHPNQVLIGVDTYSTSRWHIYSSAVKTIRNWLSQLPNEVALKIAFVNAEKLYKKPHTIKTINGN
;
A
#
# COMPACT_ATOMS: atom_id res chain seq x y z
N MET A 1 5.76 54.72 41.26
CA MET A 1 5.63 54.45 39.81
C MET A 1 6.31 53.13 39.51
N HIS A 2 5.56 52.02 39.40
CA HIS A 2 6.12 50.72 39.07
C HIS A 2 5.56 50.31 37.68
N SER A 3 6.45 50.34 36.68
CA SER A 3 6.14 49.87 35.32
C SER A 3 6.26 48.35 35.26
N LYS A 4 5.14 47.65 34.96
CA LYS A 4 5.12 46.22 34.71
C LYS A 4 5.29 46.01 33.20
N TYR A 5 6.43 45.48 32.78
CA TYR A 5 6.65 45.02 31.42
C TYR A 5 5.95 43.65 31.25
N PHE A 6 4.94 43.63 30.40
CA PHE A 6 4.25 42.41 29.97
C PHE A 6 5.03 41.85 28.77
N PHE A 7 5.77 40.76 28.97
CA PHE A 7 6.44 40.04 27.88
C PHE A 7 5.43 39.07 27.26
N GLY A 8 4.84 39.48 26.14
CA GLY A 8 4.00 38.61 25.33
C GLY A 8 4.86 37.58 24.58
N PHE A 9 4.78 36.31 24.94
CA PHE A 9 5.37 35.21 24.18
C PHE A 9 4.53 34.97 22.93
N LEU A 10 5.04 35.42 21.79
CA LEU A 10 4.45 35.13 20.47
C LEU A 10 4.82 33.68 20.10
N PHE A 11 3.89 32.73 20.30
CA PHE A 11 4.03 31.40 19.75
C PHE A 11 3.87 31.48 18.23
N LEU A 12 4.99 31.44 17.52
CA LEU A 12 5.02 31.25 16.07
C LEU A 12 4.62 29.80 15.77
N PHE A 13 3.35 29.56 15.47
CA PHE A 13 2.93 28.30 14.85
C PHE A 13 3.53 28.26 13.44
N MET A 14 4.67 27.59 13.28
CA MET A 14 5.14 27.17 11.97
C MET A 14 4.14 26.14 11.44
N SER A 15 3.20 26.59 10.60
CA SER A 15 2.45 25.67 9.74
C SER A 15 3.46 25.02 8.81
N LEU A 16 3.78 23.76 9.05
CA LEU A 16 4.46 22.91 8.08
C LEU A 16 3.56 22.87 6.84
N GLN A 17 4.04 23.41 5.73
CA GLN A 17 3.34 23.29 4.46
C GLN A 17 3.33 21.81 4.06
N ILE A 18 2.17 21.18 4.11
CA ILE A 18 1.99 19.75 3.80
C ILE A 18 2.38 19.42 2.35
N ASP A 19 2.45 20.42 1.48
CA ASP A 19 3.00 20.28 0.12
C ASP A 19 4.46 19.77 0.08
N ALA A 20 5.20 19.89 1.17
CA ALA A 20 6.59 19.45 1.30
C ALA A 20 6.73 18.10 2.03
N VAL A 21 5.65 17.50 2.55
CA VAL A 21 5.73 16.20 3.23
C VAL A 21 5.93 15.10 2.17
N PRO A 22 6.99 14.28 2.29
CA PRO A 22 7.19 13.16 1.38
C PRO A 22 6.04 12.17 1.54
N LEU A 23 5.59 11.59 0.43
CA LEU A 23 4.62 10.52 0.43
C LEU A 23 5.32 9.18 0.18
N PHE A 24 4.87 8.14 0.84
CA PHE A 24 5.25 6.77 0.57
C PHE A 24 4.12 6.09 -0.19
N ASP A 25 4.26 5.98 -1.53
CA ASP A 25 3.22 5.36 -2.34
C ASP A 25 3.22 3.84 -2.12
N SER A 26 2.16 3.32 -1.51
CA SER A 26 2.07 1.92 -1.11
C SER A 26 1.38 1.01 -2.12
N HIS A 27 0.95 1.55 -3.27
CA HIS A 27 0.22 0.76 -4.26
C HIS A 27 0.42 1.27 -5.69
N LEU A 28 1.34 0.65 -6.41
CA LEU A 28 1.54 0.87 -7.84
C LEU A 28 1.63 -0.45 -8.59
N HIS A 29 1.29 -0.41 -9.88
CA HIS A 29 1.52 -1.49 -10.83
C HIS A 29 2.46 -1.04 -11.94
N TYR A 30 3.31 -1.97 -12.41
CA TYR A 30 4.16 -1.75 -13.56
C TYR A 30 4.05 -2.97 -14.49
N THR A 31 3.17 -2.85 -15.47
CA THR A 31 2.84 -3.92 -16.41
C THR A 31 3.70 -3.81 -17.67
N GLU A 32 3.69 -4.86 -18.50
CA GLU A 32 4.32 -4.84 -19.83
C GLU A 32 3.81 -3.67 -20.70
N GLU A 33 2.50 -3.38 -20.65
CA GLU A 33 1.91 -2.23 -21.34
C GLU A 33 2.46 -0.91 -20.79
N ASN A 34 2.55 -0.78 -19.45
CA ASN A 34 3.09 0.43 -18.84
C ASN A 34 4.55 0.67 -19.25
N ALA A 35 5.36 -0.39 -19.32
CA ALA A 35 6.77 -0.30 -19.71
C ALA A 35 7.00 0.20 -21.15
N GLN A 36 6.03 0.02 -22.05
CA GLN A 36 6.07 0.56 -23.40
C GLN A 36 5.93 2.09 -23.46
N HIS A 37 5.27 2.68 -22.46
CA HIS A 37 5.00 4.12 -22.39
C HIS A 37 5.87 4.84 -21.35
N PHE A 38 6.23 4.16 -20.28
CA PHE A 38 7.04 4.68 -19.18
C PHE A 38 8.21 3.73 -18.94
N ASN A 39 9.38 4.05 -19.46
CA ASN A 39 10.58 3.28 -19.12
C ASN A 39 10.96 3.49 -17.65
N PRO A 40 11.84 2.64 -17.08
CA PRO A 40 12.20 2.75 -15.65
C PRO A 40 12.70 4.13 -15.23
N GLN A 41 13.47 4.83 -16.07
CA GLN A 41 13.96 6.17 -15.78
C GLN A 41 12.81 7.19 -15.71
N ALA A 42 11.82 7.08 -16.59
CA ALA A 42 10.64 7.94 -16.57
C ALA A 42 9.80 7.71 -15.30
N VAL A 43 9.68 6.46 -14.83
CA VAL A 43 9.03 6.15 -13.54
C VAL A 43 9.77 6.83 -12.40
N ILE A 44 11.09 6.67 -12.30
CA ILE A 44 11.87 7.29 -11.22
C ILE A 44 11.77 8.83 -11.27
N HIS A 45 11.84 9.42 -12.47
CA HIS A 45 11.67 10.87 -12.64
C HIS A 45 10.31 11.35 -12.16
N LEU A 46 9.24 10.61 -12.50
CA LEU A 46 7.88 10.93 -12.05
C LEU A 46 7.74 10.86 -10.53
N LEU A 47 8.38 9.87 -9.88
CA LEU A 47 8.44 9.79 -8.43
C LEU A 47 9.19 10.98 -7.80
N ASP A 48 10.29 11.43 -8.44
CA ASP A 48 11.07 12.60 -7.99
C ASP A 48 10.27 13.89 -8.06
N GLU A 49 9.63 14.14 -9.21
CA GLU A 49 8.78 15.34 -9.41
C GLU A 49 7.66 15.44 -8.38
N ASN A 50 7.21 14.30 -7.87
CA ASN A 50 6.11 14.22 -6.91
C ASN A 50 6.56 14.04 -5.46
N ILE A 51 7.86 14.10 -5.15
CA ILE A 51 8.42 13.92 -3.79
C ILE A 51 7.95 12.58 -3.21
N ILE A 52 8.13 11.50 -3.98
CA ILE A 52 7.84 10.12 -3.58
C ILE A 52 9.16 9.39 -3.37
N PRO A 53 9.74 9.36 -2.17
CA PRO A 53 11.01 8.70 -1.91
C PRO A 53 10.93 7.19 -2.00
N TYR A 54 9.76 6.60 -1.76
CA TYR A 54 9.55 5.15 -1.76
C TYR A 54 8.23 4.79 -2.44
N ALA A 55 8.27 3.75 -3.26
CA ALA A 55 7.11 3.23 -3.98
C ALA A 55 7.04 1.70 -3.89
N VAL A 56 5.90 1.19 -3.47
CA VAL A 56 5.57 -0.23 -3.52
C VAL A 56 4.98 -0.55 -4.89
N ILE A 57 5.62 -1.45 -5.61
CA ILE A 57 5.24 -1.73 -7.00
C ILE A 57 5.08 -3.23 -7.24
N THR A 58 3.98 -3.61 -7.88
CA THR A 58 3.72 -4.96 -8.40
C THR A 58 4.00 -5.01 -9.89
N GLY A 59 4.95 -5.82 -10.34
CA GLY A 59 5.20 -6.08 -11.76
C GLY A 59 4.30 -7.16 -12.32
N ILE A 60 3.79 -6.99 -13.55
CA ILE A 60 2.98 -7.99 -14.25
C ILE A 60 3.49 -8.13 -15.70
N PRO A 61 4.19 -9.23 -16.03
CA PRO A 61 4.75 -10.25 -15.13
C PRO A 61 5.80 -9.69 -14.17
N SER A 62 6.15 -10.45 -13.13
CA SER A 62 7.10 -10.01 -12.09
C SER A 62 8.50 -9.67 -12.62
N SER A 63 8.89 -10.18 -13.79
CA SER A 63 10.16 -9.87 -14.45
C SER A 63 10.31 -8.37 -14.82
N HIS A 64 9.22 -7.63 -15.02
CA HIS A 64 9.29 -6.19 -15.25
C HIS A 64 9.80 -5.40 -14.05
N MET A 65 9.79 -6.00 -12.86
CA MET A 65 10.36 -5.38 -11.67
C MET A 65 11.89 -5.35 -11.67
N ASP A 66 12.55 -6.26 -12.38
CA ASP A 66 14.00 -6.43 -12.31
C ASP A 66 14.74 -5.15 -12.71
N GLU A 67 14.40 -4.59 -13.87
CA GLU A 67 15.06 -3.38 -14.36
C GLU A 67 14.76 -2.17 -13.48
N LEU A 68 13.48 -1.98 -13.12
CA LEU A 68 13.07 -0.87 -12.26
C LEU A 68 13.70 -0.97 -10.86
N TYR A 69 13.72 -2.17 -10.26
CA TYR A 69 14.34 -2.38 -8.96
C TYR A 69 15.85 -2.17 -9.00
N HIS A 70 16.57 -2.69 -10.01
CA HIS A 70 18.02 -2.50 -10.12
C HIS A 70 18.42 -1.04 -10.36
N LEU A 71 17.54 -0.26 -11.01
CA LEU A 71 17.77 1.18 -11.21
C LEU A 71 17.74 1.98 -9.91
N ALA A 72 16.85 1.62 -8.97
CA ALA A 72 16.67 2.35 -7.73
C ALA A 72 16.29 1.41 -6.54
N PRO A 73 17.18 0.48 -6.14
CA PRO A 73 16.87 -0.58 -5.16
C PRO A 73 16.53 -0.04 -3.77
N GLU A 74 17.02 1.17 -3.41
CA GLU A 74 16.72 1.82 -2.13
C GLU A 74 15.33 2.48 -2.10
N ARG A 75 14.69 2.63 -3.25
CA ARG A 75 13.42 3.37 -3.40
C ARG A 75 12.27 2.49 -3.83
N ILE A 76 12.54 1.53 -4.70
CA ILE A 76 11.53 0.61 -5.22
C ILE A 76 11.39 -0.58 -4.27
N ILE A 77 10.16 -0.80 -3.83
CA ILE A 77 9.79 -1.88 -2.93
C ILE A 77 8.96 -2.89 -3.73
N PRO A 78 9.58 -3.96 -4.23
CA PRO A 78 8.91 -4.90 -5.10
C PRO A 78 7.99 -5.84 -4.32
N ILE A 79 6.75 -5.97 -4.81
CA ILE A 79 5.78 -6.97 -4.37
C ILE A 79 5.65 -8.04 -5.45
N LEU A 80 5.71 -9.30 -5.03
CA LEU A 80 5.58 -10.44 -5.91
C LEU A 80 4.11 -10.66 -6.31
N GLY A 81 3.79 -10.38 -7.56
CA GLY A 81 2.47 -10.64 -8.14
C GLY A 81 2.22 -12.14 -8.34
N THR A 82 0.95 -12.54 -8.22
CA THR A 82 0.51 -13.91 -8.53
C THR A 82 0.15 -14.07 -10.00
N TYR A 83 0.11 -12.99 -10.76
CA TYR A 83 -0.23 -13.01 -12.19
C TYR A 83 1.05 -13.08 -13.02
N ARG A 84 1.21 -14.17 -13.77
CA ARG A 84 2.27 -14.32 -14.77
C ARG A 84 1.89 -13.64 -16.08
N HIS A 85 0.57 -13.53 -16.32
CA HIS A 85 -0.05 -12.82 -17.43
C HIS A 85 -1.30 -12.09 -16.95
N GLY A 86 -1.73 -11.04 -17.63
CA GLY A 86 -2.92 -10.27 -17.24
C GLY A 86 -4.21 -11.08 -17.14
N VAL A 87 -4.31 -12.19 -17.92
CA VAL A 87 -5.46 -13.11 -17.88
C VAL A 87 -5.54 -13.96 -16.61
N ASP A 88 -4.45 -14.09 -15.86
CA ASP A 88 -4.39 -14.92 -14.65
C ASP A 88 -5.19 -14.32 -13.48
N LYS A 89 -5.56 -13.04 -13.57
CA LYS A 89 -6.23 -12.28 -12.51
C LYS A 89 -7.47 -12.97 -11.91
N LEU A 90 -8.24 -13.68 -12.74
CA LEU A 90 -9.46 -14.38 -12.33
C LEU A 90 -9.25 -15.88 -12.06
N THR A 91 -8.09 -16.42 -12.36
CA THR A 91 -7.85 -17.88 -12.35
C THR A 91 -6.72 -18.33 -11.45
N TRP A 92 -5.88 -17.41 -10.97
CA TRP A 92 -4.70 -17.74 -10.18
C TRP A 92 -5.01 -18.60 -8.94
N ALA A 93 -6.15 -18.39 -8.29
CA ALA A 93 -6.58 -19.16 -7.12
C ALA A 93 -6.88 -20.64 -7.43
N LYS A 94 -6.86 -21.03 -8.70
CA LYS A 94 -7.06 -22.42 -9.19
C LYS A 94 -5.78 -23.00 -9.82
N ASP A 95 -4.71 -22.19 -9.93
CA ASP A 95 -3.45 -22.62 -10.54
C ASP A 95 -2.58 -23.40 -9.54
N LYS A 96 -2.55 -24.72 -9.69
CA LYS A 96 -1.77 -25.62 -8.84
C LYS A 96 -0.25 -25.41 -8.94
N ASN A 97 0.24 -24.76 -10.00
CA ASN A 97 1.68 -24.51 -10.22
C ASN A 97 2.13 -23.18 -9.60
N LEU A 98 1.19 -22.36 -9.15
CA LEU A 98 1.50 -21.03 -8.64
C LEU A 98 2.44 -21.07 -7.43
N ILE A 99 2.25 -22.00 -6.52
CA ILE A 99 3.09 -22.07 -5.29
C ILE A 99 4.54 -22.35 -5.63
N ALA A 100 4.81 -23.27 -6.54
CA ALA A 100 6.18 -23.57 -6.96
C ALA A 100 6.84 -22.36 -7.65
N TYR A 101 6.06 -21.61 -8.44
CA TYR A 101 6.51 -20.37 -9.04
C TYR A 101 6.87 -19.31 -7.97
N LEU A 102 5.96 -19.05 -7.02
CA LEU A 102 6.19 -18.07 -5.96
C LEU A 102 7.39 -18.45 -5.09
N GLU A 103 7.53 -19.74 -4.70
CA GLU A 103 8.69 -20.21 -3.94
C GLU A 103 10.00 -20.00 -4.68
N ASN A 104 10.01 -20.19 -5.99
CA ASN A 104 11.21 -19.96 -6.81
C ASN A 104 11.54 -18.45 -6.88
N GLU A 105 10.57 -17.60 -7.12
CA GLU A 105 10.77 -16.14 -7.15
C GLU A 105 11.22 -15.60 -5.78
N LEU A 106 10.63 -16.05 -4.69
CA LEU A 106 11.00 -15.60 -3.34
C LEU A 106 12.46 -15.90 -2.98
N LYS A 107 13.09 -16.94 -3.55
CA LYS A 107 14.52 -17.24 -3.37
C LYS A 107 15.44 -16.13 -3.90
N ARG A 108 14.95 -15.25 -4.76
CA ARG A 108 15.72 -14.09 -5.24
C ARG A 108 16.01 -13.06 -4.13
N GLY A 109 15.24 -13.07 -3.03
CA GLY A 109 15.54 -12.38 -1.78
C GLY A 109 15.22 -10.89 -1.71
N TYR A 110 14.75 -10.26 -2.79
CA TYR A 110 14.44 -8.82 -2.80
C TYR A 110 12.95 -8.50 -2.60
N TRP A 111 12.06 -9.46 -2.73
CA TRP A 111 10.61 -9.25 -2.56
C TRP A 111 10.25 -8.82 -1.15
N ARG A 112 9.35 -7.84 -1.03
CA ARG A 112 8.92 -7.24 0.25
C ARG A 112 7.46 -7.48 0.58
N GLY A 113 6.73 -8.22 -0.27
CA GLY A 113 5.33 -8.59 -0.09
C GLY A 113 4.87 -9.52 -1.19
N ILE A 114 3.64 -10.02 -1.09
CA ILE A 114 2.95 -10.78 -2.13
C ILE A 114 1.62 -10.10 -2.42
N GLY A 115 1.30 -9.85 -3.68
CA GLY A 115 0.06 -9.18 -4.13
C GLY A 115 0.26 -8.38 -5.42
N GLU A 116 -0.72 -7.68 -5.89
CA GLU A 116 -2.11 -7.59 -5.40
C GLU A 116 -2.88 -8.87 -5.73
N LEU A 117 -3.54 -9.45 -4.72
CA LEU A 117 -4.32 -10.66 -4.89
C LEU A 117 -5.80 -10.30 -5.09
N HIS A 118 -6.31 -10.43 -6.31
CA HIS A 118 -7.75 -10.32 -6.56
C HIS A 118 -8.43 -11.62 -6.19
N ILE A 119 -9.17 -11.61 -5.09
CA ILE A 119 -9.88 -12.77 -4.59
C ILE A 119 -11.19 -12.35 -3.92
N PHE A 120 -12.26 -13.11 -4.19
CA PHE A 120 -13.59 -12.80 -3.71
C PHE A 120 -14.17 -13.98 -2.91
N SER A 121 -15.28 -13.75 -2.22
CA SER A 121 -15.92 -14.70 -1.30
C SER A 121 -16.09 -16.10 -1.90
N ALA A 122 -16.36 -16.22 -3.20
CA ALA A 122 -16.55 -17.51 -3.87
C ALA A 122 -15.29 -18.39 -3.85
N ASP A 123 -14.10 -17.77 -3.95
CA ASP A 123 -12.83 -18.49 -4.02
C ASP A 123 -12.03 -18.45 -2.69
N ARG A 124 -12.57 -17.85 -1.61
CA ARG A 124 -11.89 -17.71 -0.32
C ARG A 124 -11.46 -19.02 0.35
N HIS A 125 -12.08 -20.14 -0.06
CA HIS A 125 -11.75 -21.48 0.43
C HIS A 125 -10.77 -22.23 -0.50
N SER A 126 -10.24 -21.57 -1.52
CA SER A 126 -9.28 -22.18 -2.44
C SER A 126 -8.06 -22.71 -1.69
N THR A 127 -7.64 -23.94 -2.04
CA THR A 127 -6.41 -24.54 -1.52
C THR A 127 -5.18 -23.72 -1.92
N VAL A 128 -5.16 -23.16 -3.13
CA VAL A 128 -4.05 -22.32 -3.61
C VAL A 128 -3.97 -21.03 -2.78
N PHE A 129 -5.11 -20.38 -2.54
CA PHE A 129 -5.14 -19.18 -1.69
C PHE A 129 -4.61 -19.49 -0.28
N LYS A 130 -5.06 -20.58 0.35
CA LYS A 130 -4.53 -21.02 1.65
C LYS A 130 -3.01 -21.21 1.61
N GLN A 131 -2.49 -21.84 0.55
CA GLN A 131 -1.05 -22.06 0.40
C GLN A 131 -0.28 -20.75 0.21
N VAL A 132 -0.83 -19.75 -0.50
CA VAL A 132 -0.24 -18.41 -0.62
C VAL A 132 -0.15 -17.73 0.75
N ILE A 133 -1.21 -17.80 1.58
CA ILE A 133 -1.21 -17.25 2.94
C ILE A 133 -0.10 -17.91 3.79
N VAL A 134 -0.02 -19.23 3.78
CA VAL A 134 1.00 -19.99 4.52
C VAL A 134 2.41 -19.62 4.03
N LEU A 135 2.58 -19.47 2.73
CA LEU A 135 3.86 -19.07 2.13
C LEU A 135 4.26 -17.66 2.57
N ALA A 136 3.35 -16.69 2.51
CA ALA A 136 3.59 -15.32 2.97
C ALA A 136 3.98 -15.29 4.46
N SER A 137 3.27 -16.04 5.31
CA SER A 137 3.59 -16.17 6.73
C SER A 137 4.98 -16.78 6.96
N LYS A 138 5.34 -17.82 6.21
CA LYS A 138 6.66 -18.48 6.28
C LYS A 138 7.79 -17.49 5.95
N TRP A 139 7.60 -16.65 4.96
CA TRP A 139 8.56 -15.65 4.52
C TRP A 139 8.42 -14.30 5.26
N GLN A 140 7.48 -14.20 6.19
CA GLN A 140 7.20 -12.97 6.96
C GLN A 140 6.87 -11.75 6.07
N LEU A 141 6.23 -11.97 4.93
CA LEU A 141 5.88 -10.96 3.94
C LEU A 141 4.43 -10.51 4.12
N PRO A 142 4.12 -9.21 4.05
CA PRO A 142 2.76 -8.71 4.01
C PRO A 142 2.04 -9.19 2.75
N LEU A 143 0.70 -9.28 2.83
CA LEU A 143 -0.19 -9.56 1.71
C LEU A 143 -0.97 -8.31 1.32
N LEU A 144 -0.94 -7.95 0.04
CA LEU A 144 -1.83 -6.93 -0.53
C LEU A 144 -3.03 -7.63 -1.15
N ILE A 145 -4.23 -7.38 -0.61
CA ILE A 145 -5.45 -8.12 -0.91
C ILE A 145 -6.52 -7.22 -1.51
N HIS A 146 -6.90 -7.47 -2.75
CA HIS A 146 -8.11 -6.93 -3.36
C HIS A 146 -9.25 -7.92 -3.19
N GLY A 147 -10.08 -7.72 -2.21
CA GLY A 147 -11.14 -8.66 -1.89
C GLY A 147 -12.25 -8.06 -1.03
N ASP A 148 -13.29 -8.87 -0.84
CA ASP A 148 -14.40 -8.51 0.04
C ASP A 148 -14.15 -8.87 1.52
N PRO A 149 -14.99 -8.40 2.45
CA PRO A 149 -14.81 -8.63 3.88
C PRO A 149 -14.65 -10.10 4.27
N ALA A 150 -15.38 -11.02 3.64
CA ALA A 150 -15.31 -12.44 3.96
C ALA A 150 -13.96 -13.09 3.60
N VAL A 151 -13.20 -12.47 2.69
CA VAL A 151 -11.83 -12.89 2.38
C VAL A 151 -10.89 -12.50 3.51
N ILE A 152 -11.04 -11.30 4.06
CA ILE A 152 -10.24 -10.83 5.22
C ILE A 152 -10.50 -11.71 6.44
N ASP A 153 -11.78 -12.00 6.75
CA ASP A 153 -12.13 -12.92 7.84
C ASP A 153 -11.46 -14.29 7.65
N LYS A 154 -11.54 -14.85 6.43
CA LYS A 154 -10.94 -16.15 6.12
C LYS A 154 -9.43 -16.15 6.23
N LEU A 155 -8.80 -15.06 5.85
CA LEU A 155 -7.34 -14.92 5.93
C LEU A 155 -6.88 -14.92 7.39
N TYR A 156 -7.54 -14.16 8.28
CA TYR A 156 -7.21 -14.13 9.70
C TYR A 156 -7.59 -15.43 10.44
N GLU A 157 -8.59 -16.19 9.95
CA GLU A 157 -8.85 -17.55 10.42
C GLU A 157 -7.64 -18.48 10.16
N ILE A 158 -6.96 -18.32 9.01
CA ILE A 158 -5.81 -19.16 8.63
C ILE A 158 -4.52 -18.66 9.31
N ALA A 159 -4.29 -17.36 9.34
CA ALA A 159 -3.07 -16.72 9.81
C ALA A 159 -3.37 -15.47 10.66
N PRO A 160 -3.70 -15.63 11.96
CA PRO A 160 -4.17 -14.53 12.82
C PRO A 160 -3.18 -13.36 13.00
N SER A 161 -1.90 -13.57 12.80
CA SER A 161 -0.85 -12.53 12.95
C SER A 161 -0.32 -11.99 11.62
N GLN A 162 -0.89 -12.42 10.48
CA GLN A 162 -0.42 -12.02 9.16
C GLN A 162 -0.62 -10.50 8.92
N PRO A 163 0.43 -9.74 8.56
CA PRO A 163 0.24 -8.38 8.08
C PRO A 163 -0.50 -8.38 6.75
N ILE A 164 -1.62 -7.64 6.69
CA ILE A 164 -2.47 -7.52 5.51
C ILE A 164 -2.64 -6.05 5.17
N ILE A 165 -2.56 -5.73 3.88
CA ILE A 165 -3.03 -4.47 3.33
C ILE A 165 -4.30 -4.77 2.54
N TRP A 166 -5.42 -4.23 2.98
CA TRP A 166 -6.69 -4.34 2.28
C TRP A 166 -6.74 -3.25 1.21
N ALA A 167 -6.53 -3.65 -0.03
CA ALA A 167 -6.46 -2.74 -1.16
C ALA A 167 -7.76 -1.94 -1.31
N HIS A 168 -7.62 -0.64 -1.59
CA HIS A 168 -8.72 0.30 -1.84
C HIS A 168 -9.72 0.41 -0.68
N ALA A 169 -9.31 0.14 0.56
CA ALA A 169 -10.20 0.03 1.70
C ALA A 169 -11.35 -0.97 1.46
N GLY A 170 -11.05 -2.04 0.70
CA GLY A 170 -11.97 -3.11 0.35
C GLY A 170 -12.92 -2.81 -0.81
N THR A 171 -13.68 -3.82 -1.20
CA THR A 171 -14.70 -3.73 -2.26
C THR A 171 -15.91 -2.89 -1.84
N TYR A 172 -16.16 -2.81 -0.53
CA TYR A 172 -17.23 -2.02 0.09
C TYR A 172 -16.62 -0.94 0.99
N PRO A 173 -16.14 0.19 0.44
CA PRO A 173 -15.41 1.21 1.18
C PRO A 173 -16.36 2.12 1.99
N TYR A 174 -17.06 1.53 2.95
CA TYR A 174 -17.88 2.21 3.94
C TYR A 174 -17.07 2.41 5.23
N PRO A 175 -16.83 3.63 5.70
CA PRO A 175 -15.99 3.93 6.85
C PRO A 175 -16.33 3.13 8.12
N ASP A 176 -17.60 2.96 8.45
CA ASP A 176 -18.05 2.17 9.61
C ASP A 176 -17.62 0.71 9.50
N LEU A 177 -17.83 0.07 8.34
CA LEU A 177 -17.43 -1.30 8.10
C LEU A 177 -15.89 -1.44 8.20
N ILE A 178 -15.17 -0.49 7.62
CA ILE A 178 -13.70 -0.49 7.65
C ILE A 178 -13.21 -0.33 9.09
N SER A 179 -13.79 0.58 9.86
CA SER A 179 -13.46 0.81 11.27
C SER A 179 -13.62 -0.45 12.09
N ASP A 180 -14.74 -1.17 11.93
CA ASP A 180 -14.98 -2.46 12.60
C ASP A 180 -13.88 -3.48 12.30
N TYR A 181 -13.44 -3.57 11.04
CA TYR A 181 -12.37 -4.50 10.63
C TYR A 181 -11.01 -4.08 11.19
N LEU A 182 -10.66 -2.80 11.15
CA LEU A 182 -9.41 -2.28 11.71
C LEU A 182 -9.34 -2.46 13.23
N GLN A 183 -10.46 -2.29 13.93
CA GLN A 183 -10.55 -2.56 15.36
C GLN A 183 -10.40 -4.05 15.68
N ARG A 184 -11.03 -4.92 14.89
CA ARG A 184 -11.01 -6.38 15.06
C ARG A 184 -9.65 -6.99 14.76
N TYR A 185 -8.94 -6.47 13.77
CA TYR A 185 -7.70 -7.03 13.27
C TYR A 185 -6.52 -6.03 13.38
N PRO A 186 -5.76 -6.05 14.49
CA PRO A 186 -4.66 -5.08 14.70
C PRO A 186 -3.54 -5.12 13.65
N ASN A 187 -3.39 -6.23 12.92
CA ASN A 187 -2.41 -6.38 11.84
C ASN A 187 -2.98 -6.09 10.44
N LEU A 188 -4.23 -5.63 10.37
CA LEU A 188 -4.85 -5.14 9.15
C LEU A 188 -4.48 -3.67 8.96
N SER A 189 -4.05 -3.35 7.75
CA SER A 189 -3.98 -1.98 7.24
C SER A 189 -4.87 -1.87 6.01
N ILE A 190 -5.30 -0.67 5.67
CA ILE A 190 -5.95 -0.37 4.40
C ILE A 190 -5.04 0.52 3.56
N ASP A 191 -5.03 0.37 2.25
CA ASP A 191 -4.65 1.47 1.38
C ASP A 191 -5.92 2.14 0.83
N VAL A 192 -5.84 3.44 0.62
CA VAL A 192 -6.99 4.23 0.16
C VAL A 192 -6.88 4.65 -1.30
N SER A 193 -6.01 3.98 -2.06
CA SER A 193 -5.89 4.23 -3.50
C SER A 193 -7.25 4.14 -4.19
N MET A 194 -7.45 4.95 -5.22
CA MET A 194 -8.71 5.00 -5.97
C MET A 194 -9.94 5.47 -5.17
N ARG A 195 -9.75 6.03 -3.96
CA ARG A 195 -10.88 6.46 -3.11
C ARG A 195 -10.97 7.97 -2.92
N ASP A 196 -10.13 8.76 -3.60
CA ASP A 196 -10.05 10.21 -3.42
C ASP A 196 -11.41 10.91 -3.51
N GLU A 197 -12.23 10.58 -4.50
CA GLU A 197 -13.58 11.15 -4.67
C GLU A 197 -14.58 10.74 -3.59
N ARG A 198 -14.33 9.62 -2.89
CA ARG A 198 -15.13 9.21 -1.72
C ARG A 198 -14.64 9.85 -0.45
N ILE A 199 -13.33 9.99 -0.33
CA ILE A 199 -12.67 10.62 0.82
C ILE A 199 -12.97 12.12 0.83
N ALA A 200 -12.77 12.78 -0.29
CA ALA A 200 -12.86 14.22 -0.40
C ALA A 200 -13.58 14.67 -1.69
N PRO A 201 -14.89 14.45 -1.80
CA PRO A 201 -15.67 14.95 -2.95
C PRO A 201 -15.52 16.47 -3.04
N ASN A 202 -15.26 16.97 -4.24
CA ASN A 202 -14.96 18.38 -4.48
C ASN A 202 -13.77 18.92 -3.66
N GLY A 203 -12.86 18.04 -3.23
CA GLY A 203 -11.65 18.40 -2.50
C GLY A 203 -11.84 18.65 -1.00
N ILE A 204 -13.03 18.42 -0.44
CA ILE A 204 -13.32 18.56 1.00
C ILE A 204 -13.53 17.17 1.58
N ILE A 205 -12.76 16.84 2.64
CA ILE A 205 -12.83 15.54 3.29
C ILE A 205 -14.21 15.33 3.94
N ASN A 206 -14.80 14.17 3.71
CA ASN A 206 -16.04 13.77 4.36
C ASN A 206 -15.84 13.46 5.85
N ASP A 207 -16.80 13.80 6.69
CA ASP A 207 -16.74 13.59 8.13
C ASP A 207 -16.50 12.12 8.50
N ASP A 208 -17.15 11.17 7.84
CA ASP A 208 -16.99 9.72 8.10
C ASP A 208 -15.55 9.24 7.80
N TRP A 209 -14.93 9.74 6.71
CA TRP A 209 -13.54 9.43 6.40
C TRP A 209 -12.56 10.14 7.33
N TYR A 210 -12.86 11.38 7.71
CA TYR A 210 -12.08 12.10 8.70
C TYR A 210 -12.04 11.33 10.02
N GLU A 211 -13.20 10.91 10.52
CA GLU A 211 -13.32 10.13 11.76
C GLU A 211 -12.57 8.80 11.68
N LEU A 212 -12.70 8.07 10.57
CA LEU A 212 -11.95 6.83 10.32
C LEU A 212 -10.43 7.07 10.43
N PHE A 213 -9.92 8.12 9.81
CA PHE A 213 -8.48 8.40 9.80
C PHE A 213 -7.96 8.82 11.17
N VAL A 214 -8.72 9.60 11.90
CA VAL A 214 -8.34 10.04 13.25
C VAL A 214 -8.43 8.89 14.27
N THR A 215 -9.39 7.98 14.09
CA THR A 215 -9.57 6.82 14.95
C THR A 215 -8.52 5.72 14.69
N HIS A 216 -8.13 5.50 13.42
CA HIS A 216 -7.19 4.46 13.01
C HIS A 216 -5.93 4.99 12.32
N PRO A 217 -5.22 6.00 12.86
CA PRO A 217 -4.15 6.70 12.18
C PRO A 217 -2.92 5.82 11.89
N ASN A 218 -2.80 4.65 12.52
CA ASN A 218 -1.67 3.75 12.38
C ASN A 218 -1.91 2.58 11.39
N GLN A 219 -3.09 2.52 10.77
CA GLN A 219 -3.52 1.40 9.92
C GLN A 219 -3.93 1.85 8.51
N VAL A 220 -3.74 3.12 8.17
CA VAL A 220 -4.10 3.67 6.86
C VAL A 220 -2.83 3.99 6.08
N LEU A 221 -2.82 3.63 4.80
CA LEU A 221 -1.75 3.86 3.83
C LEU A 221 -2.32 4.64 2.64
N ILE A 222 -1.50 5.48 2.00
CA ILE A 222 -1.85 6.08 0.71
C ILE A 222 -1.33 5.23 -0.44
N GLY A 223 -1.96 5.32 -1.59
CA GLY A 223 -1.50 4.76 -2.85
C GLY A 223 -2.18 5.44 -4.03
N VAL A 224 -1.55 5.43 -5.19
CA VAL A 224 -2.15 5.96 -6.42
C VAL A 224 -2.86 4.88 -7.23
N ASP A 225 -2.35 3.67 -7.21
CA ASP A 225 -2.78 2.53 -8.03
C ASP A 225 -2.71 2.80 -9.55
N THR A 226 -1.57 2.45 -10.12
CA THR A 226 -1.30 2.64 -11.55
C THR A 226 -1.62 1.39 -12.39
N TYR A 227 -2.81 0.79 -12.17
CA TYR A 227 -3.24 -0.44 -12.84
C TYR A 227 -3.36 -0.31 -14.36
N SER A 228 -3.34 0.89 -14.91
CA SER A 228 -3.41 1.18 -16.35
C SER A 228 -2.47 2.31 -16.75
N THR A 229 -2.09 2.36 -18.04
CA THR A 229 -1.25 3.43 -18.58
C THR A 229 -1.85 4.83 -18.39
N SER A 230 -3.18 4.96 -18.46
CA SER A 230 -3.86 6.23 -18.19
C SER A 230 -3.66 6.73 -16.76
N ARG A 231 -3.53 5.82 -15.78
CA ARG A 231 -3.25 6.19 -14.38
C ARG A 231 -1.84 6.75 -14.21
N TRP A 232 -0.86 6.23 -14.95
CA TRP A 232 0.48 6.82 -14.99
C TRP A 232 0.48 8.24 -15.54
N HIS A 233 -0.30 8.53 -16.58
CA HIS A 233 -0.42 9.88 -17.14
C HIS A 233 -1.01 10.90 -16.17
N ILE A 234 -1.87 10.49 -15.26
CA ILE A 234 -2.49 11.37 -14.27
C ILE A 234 -1.83 11.27 -12.88
N TYR A 235 -0.69 10.60 -12.76
CA TYR A 235 -0.03 10.32 -11.48
C TYR A 235 0.16 11.58 -10.63
N SER A 236 0.74 12.64 -11.20
CA SER A 236 0.98 13.91 -10.49
C SER A 236 -0.32 14.59 -10.03
N SER A 237 -1.40 14.48 -10.81
CA SER A 237 -2.70 15.02 -10.37
C SER A 237 -3.32 14.19 -9.25
N ALA A 238 -3.17 12.87 -9.27
CA ALA A 238 -3.62 12.00 -8.18
C ALA A 238 -2.85 12.30 -6.89
N VAL A 239 -1.52 12.42 -6.95
CA VAL A 239 -0.69 12.82 -5.80
C VAL A 239 -1.11 14.18 -5.24
N LYS A 240 -1.41 15.16 -6.10
CA LYS A 240 -1.92 16.46 -5.68
C LYS A 240 -3.26 16.34 -4.93
N THR A 241 -4.17 15.51 -5.41
CA THR A 241 -5.46 15.25 -4.77
C THR A 241 -5.26 14.60 -3.39
N ILE A 242 -4.36 13.60 -3.28
CA ILE A 242 -4.00 12.98 -2.01
C ILE A 242 -3.45 14.03 -1.02
N ARG A 243 -2.52 14.90 -1.44
CA ARG A 243 -1.99 15.97 -0.60
C ARG A 243 -3.06 16.94 -0.13
N ASN A 244 -4.02 17.26 -0.99
CA ASN A 244 -5.11 18.17 -0.66
C ASN A 244 -5.97 17.64 0.49
N TRP A 245 -6.42 16.39 0.46
CA TRP A 245 -7.22 15.88 1.56
C TRP A 245 -6.37 15.55 2.81
N LEU A 246 -5.12 15.12 2.67
CA LEU A 246 -4.19 14.97 3.81
C LEU A 246 -4.00 16.28 4.57
N SER A 247 -3.98 17.43 3.87
CA SER A 247 -3.79 18.74 4.49
C SER A 247 -4.93 19.16 5.43
N GLN A 248 -6.06 18.49 5.37
CA GLN A 248 -7.24 18.75 6.20
C GLN A 248 -7.26 17.91 7.49
N LEU A 249 -6.29 16.99 7.64
CA LEU A 249 -6.13 16.16 8.83
C LEU A 249 -5.15 16.81 9.83
N PRO A 250 -5.19 16.45 11.12
CA PRO A 250 -4.16 16.80 12.06
C PRO A 250 -2.77 16.35 11.55
N ASN A 251 -1.76 17.19 11.68
CA ASN A 251 -0.42 16.94 11.10
C ASN A 251 0.16 15.57 11.45
N GLU A 252 0.00 15.10 12.69
CA GLU A 252 0.48 13.78 13.12
C GLU A 252 -0.26 12.63 12.40
N VAL A 253 -1.55 12.76 12.22
CA VAL A 253 -2.39 11.78 11.48
C VAL A 253 -1.98 11.77 10.01
N ALA A 254 -1.88 12.94 9.39
CA ALA A 254 -1.46 13.08 8.00
C ALA A 254 -0.07 12.46 7.75
N LEU A 255 0.91 12.71 8.62
CA LEU A 255 2.26 12.15 8.51
C LEU A 255 2.27 10.62 8.62
N LYS A 256 1.49 10.06 9.54
CA LYS A 256 1.37 8.60 9.69
C LYS A 256 0.81 7.96 8.43
N ILE A 257 -0.28 8.49 7.90
CA ILE A 257 -0.96 8.00 6.69
C ILE A 257 -0.09 8.20 5.45
N ALA A 258 0.53 9.37 5.34
CA ALA A 258 1.35 9.72 4.18
C ALA A 258 2.63 8.89 4.06
N PHE A 259 3.22 8.48 5.19
CA PHE A 259 4.59 7.94 5.17
C PHE A 259 4.87 6.86 6.22
N VAL A 260 4.69 7.17 7.51
CA VAL A 260 5.24 6.37 8.61
C VAL A 260 4.69 4.94 8.64
N ASN A 261 3.40 4.77 8.34
CA ASN A 261 2.78 3.44 8.36
C ASN A 261 3.36 2.52 7.29
N ALA A 262 3.53 3.01 6.06
CA ALA A 262 4.13 2.25 4.97
C ALA A 262 5.61 1.96 5.25
N GLU A 263 6.37 2.93 5.75
CA GLU A 263 7.76 2.72 6.15
C GLU A 263 7.89 1.63 7.21
N LYS A 264 7.06 1.66 8.25
CA LYS A 264 7.04 0.65 9.31
C LYS A 264 6.71 -0.75 8.78
N LEU A 265 5.83 -0.84 7.79
CA LEU A 265 5.38 -2.11 7.22
C LEU A 265 6.43 -2.73 6.30
N TYR A 266 7.05 -1.94 5.41
CA TYR A 266 7.86 -2.44 4.30
C TYR A 266 9.38 -2.34 4.54
N LYS A 267 9.85 -1.42 5.38
CA LYS A 267 11.29 -1.20 5.63
C LYS A 267 11.86 -1.94 6.82
N LYS A 268 11.07 -2.73 7.55
CA LYS A 268 11.63 -3.60 8.58
C LYS A 268 12.62 -4.56 7.92
N PRO A 269 13.86 -4.70 8.43
CA PRO A 269 14.78 -5.71 7.94
C PRO A 269 14.10 -7.07 8.12
N HIS A 270 13.83 -7.77 7.01
CA HIS A 270 13.43 -9.16 7.07
C HIS A 270 14.66 -9.92 7.57
N THR A 271 14.62 -10.36 8.82
CA THR A 271 15.61 -11.30 9.34
C THR A 271 15.36 -12.62 8.62
N ILE A 272 16.08 -12.83 7.52
CA ILE A 272 16.12 -14.14 6.88
C ILE A 272 16.71 -15.07 7.94
N LYS A 273 15.86 -15.81 8.63
CA LYS A 273 16.32 -16.98 9.35
C LYS A 273 16.85 -17.93 8.28
N THR A 274 18.16 -17.91 8.09
CA THR A 274 18.85 -18.98 7.37
C THR A 274 18.37 -20.29 8.01
N ILE A 275 17.52 -21.01 7.30
CA ILE A 275 17.18 -22.38 7.65
C ILE A 275 18.43 -23.17 7.26
N ASN A 276 19.43 -23.17 8.18
CA ASN A 276 20.50 -24.13 8.12
C ASN A 276 19.82 -25.48 8.32
N GLY A 277 19.78 -26.25 7.24
CA GLY A 277 19.39 -27.65 7.31
C GLY A 277 20.36 -28.41 8.27
N ASN A 278 19.75 -29.09 9.18
CA ASN A 278 20.24 -30.32 9.75
C ASN A 278 19.30 -31.43 9.33
#